data_81baa588fc21450b91217c979d50769e
#
_entry.id   81baa588fc21450b91217c979d50769e
#
_cell.length_a   1.000
_cell.length_b   1.000
_cell.length_c   1.000
_cell.angle_alpha   90.00
_cell.angle_beta   90.00
_cell.angle_gamma   90.00
#
_symmetry.space_group_name_H-M   'P 1'
#
loop_
_entity.id
_entity.type
_entity.pdbx_description
1 polymer ?
#
loop_
_entity_poly.entity_id
_entity_poly.type
_entity_poly.pdbx_seq_one_letter_code
_entity_poly.pdbx_strand_id
1 'polypeptide(L)'
;TDTNRTVDVVRDRGARIISIAFREPPKSMFPAGSGVGSQGPDHLTFDLADASKMSLSFYGKRPGPGMRLDKLSLQFAMHDTGMMGEVLEAYERLILDAMRGDRTLFTTAEGIERLWQVSTHLLEAPPPVRLYEPGS
;
A
#
# COMPACT_ATOMS: atom_id res chain seq x y z
N THR A 1 9.44 21.87 -3.34
CA THR A 1 8.23 21.01 -3.54
C THR A 1 8.40 19.80 -2.64
N ASP A 2 8.04 19.96 -1.35
CA ASP A 2 8.15 18.89 -0.37
C ASP A 2 7.16 17.79 -0.68
N THR A 3 7.69 16.68 -1.13
CA THR A 3 6.93 15.44 -1.33
C THR A 3 6.95 14.66 -0.02
N ASN A 4 6.24 15.15 0.99
CA ASN A 4 6.14 14.46 2.26
C ASN A 4 5.09 13.33 2.15
N ARG A 5 5.45 12.26 1.45
CA ARG A 5 4.73 10.99 1.46
C ARG A 5 5.49 10.08 2.42
N THR A 6 4.90 9.81 3.57
CA THR A 6 5.44 8.81 4.49
C THR A 6 4.99 7.44 3.98
N VAL A 7 5.94 6.62 3.59
CA VAL A 7 5.70 5.20 3.30
C VAL A 7 6.19 4.43 4.52
N ASP A 8 5.27 3.91 5.30
CA ASP A 8 5.60 3.04 6.42
C ASP A 8 5.58 1.57 5.95
N VAL A 9 6.69 0.89 6.13
CA VAL A 9 6.78 -0.56 5.95
C VAL A 9 6.73 -1.19 7.33
N VAL A 10 5.58 -1.73 7.70
CA VAL A 10 5.41 -2.43 8.98
C VAL A 10 5.71 -3.91 8.76
N ARG A 11 6.70 -4.43 9.50
CA ARG A 11 6.95 -5.87 9.61
C ARG A 11 6.33 -6.38 10.90
N ASP A 12 5.18 -7.03 10.80
CA ASP A 12 4.64 -7.83 11.88
C ASP A 12 4.64 -9.30 11.43
N ARG A 13 5.32 -10.17 12.18
CA ARG A 13 5.33 -11.66 12.09
C ARG A 13 5.07 -12.23 10.67
N GLY A 14 5.83 -11.77 9.68
CA GLY A 14 5.67 -12.21 8.29
C GLY A 14 4.76 -11.34 7.43
N ALA A 15 4.14 -10.30 7.96
CA ALA A 15 3.39 -9.34 7.17
C ALA A 15 4.33 -8.54 6.25
N ARG A 16 3.93 -8.38 5.00
CA ARG A 16 4.62 -7.56 3.99
C ARG A 16 3.66 -6.44 3.59
N ILE A 17 3.68 -5.35 4.35
CA ILE A 17 2.71 -4.28 4.20
C ILE A 17 3.40 -3.04 3.63
N ILE A 18 2.82 -2.47 2.58
CA ILE A 18 3.14 -1.14 2.08
C ILE A 18 1.94 -0.24 2.36
N SER A 19 2.11 0.76 3.21
CA SER A 19 1.06 1.70 3.54
C SER A 19 1.45 3.10 3.08
N ILE A 20 0.55 3.74 2.32
CA ILE A 20 0.73 5.09 1.78
C ILE A 20 -0.26 6.01 2.50
N ALA A 21 0.26 6.88 3.37
CA ALA A 21 -0.53 7.90 4.00
C ALA A 21 -0.77 9.07 3.02
N PHE A 22 -2.03 9.45 2.83
CA PHE A 22 -2.38 10.59 2.00
C PHE A 22 -2.20 11.90 2.79
N ARG A 23 -1.89 12.96 2.09
CA ARG A 23 -1.89 14.29 2.68
C ARG A 23 -3.31 14.73 2.99
N GLU A 24 -3.46 15.46 4.07
CA GLU A 24 -4.73 16.13 4.32
C GLU A 24 -5.00 17.21 3.27
N PRO A 25 -6.25 17.35 2.83
CA PRO A 25 -6.61 18.41 1.88
C PRO A 25 -6.37 19.77 2.54
N PRO A 26 -5.89 20.77 1.77
CA PRO A 26 -5.57 22.10 2.30
C PRO A 26 -6.80 22.84 2.86
N LYS A 27 -7.99 22.42 2.48
CA LYS A 27 -9.28 22.90 3.02
C LYS A 27 -10.17 21.70 3.33
N SER A 28 -10.60 21.60 4.56
CA SER A 28 -11.64 20.65 4.92
C SER A 28 -12.99 21.12 4.35
N MET A 29 -13.70 20.23 3.65
CA MET A 29 -15.09 20.46 3.23
C MET A 29 -16.10 20.21 4.35
N PHE A 30 -15.65 19.74 5.49
CA PHE A 30 -16.47 19.37 6.61
C PHE A 30 -16.35 20.38 7.75
N PRO A 31 -17.43 20.60 8.52
CA PRO A 31 -17.38 21.53 9.64
C PRO A 31 -16.40 21.11 10.74
N ALA A 32 -15.90 22.07 11.49
CA ALA A 32 -15.08 21.81 12.65
C ALA A 32 -15.84 20.90 13.63
N GLY A 33 -15.13 19.92 14.20
CA GLY A 33 -15.71 18.93 15.11
C GLY A 33 -16.43 17.76 14.43
N SER A 34 -16.41 17.67 13.10
CA SER A 34 -16.99 16.52 12.35
C SER A 34 -16.26 15.20 12.61
N GLY A 35 -15.03 15.23 13.14
CA GLY A 35 -14.21 14.05 13.39
C GLY A 35 -13.17 13.74 12.31
N VAL A 36 -13.12 14.52 11.22
CA VAL A 36 -12.07 14.38 10.19
C VAL A 36 -10.70 14.62 10.83
N GLY A 37 -9.72 13.77 10.49
CA GLY A 37 -8.36 13.85 11.01
C GLY A 37 -8.17 13.29 12.43
N SER A 38 -9.24 13.03 13.18
CA SER A 38 -9.14 12.56 14.58
C SER A 38 -8.47 11.18 14.72
N GLN A 39 -8.50 10.36 13.66
CA GLN A 39 -7.90 9.03 13.61
C GLN A 39 -6.77 8.96 12.57
N GLY A 40 -6.10 10.08 12.33
CA GLY A 40 -4.99 10.19 11.37
C GLY A 40 -5.43 10.26 9.92
N PRO A 41 -4.47 10.36 8.98
CA PRO A 41 -4.72 10.53 7.56
C PRO A 41 -5.35 9.29 6.92
N ASP A 42 -5.93 9.47 5.75
CA ASP A 42 -6.38 8.36 4.92
C ASP A 42 -5.18 7.56 4.40
N HIS A 43 -5.36 6.25 4.27
CA HIS A 43 -4.29 5.34 3.85
C HIS A 43 -4.74 4.42 2.73
N LEU A 44 -3.84 4.18 1.80
CA LEU A 44 -3.90 3.05 0.88
C LEU A 44 -2.85 2.03 1.34
N THR A 45 -3.31 0.82 1.64
CA THR A 45 -2.45 -0.24 2.19
C THR A 45 -2.49 -1.44 1.26
N PHE A 46 -1.31 -1.96 0.92
CA PHE A 46 -1.12 -3.21 0.20
C PHE A 46 -0.52 -4.22 1.17
N ASP A 47 -1.20 -5.33 1.36
CA ASP A 47 -0.69 -6.49 2.05
C ASP A 47 -0.19 -7.47 0.98
N LEU A 48 1.12 -7.70 0.98
CA LEU A 48 1.81 -8.55 0.01
C LEU A 48 2.03 -9.97 0.54
N ALA A 49 1.36 -10.34 1.64
CA ALA A 49 1.35 -11.71 2.14
C ALA A 49 0.62 -12.65 1.17
N ASP A 50 0.64 -13.95 1.46
CA ASP A 50 0.09 -14.99 0.57
C ASP A 50 -1.38 -14.75 0.19
N ALA A 51 -2.16 -14.12 1.06
CA ALA A 51 -3.50 -13.63 0.77
C ALA A 51 -3.46 -12.14 0.43
N SER A 52 -2.96 -11.79 -0.75
CA SER A 52 -2.84 -10.40 -1.20
C SER A 52 -4.13 -9.61 -1.00
N LYS A 53 -4.04 -8.55 -0.22
CA LYS A 53 -5.16 -7.66 0.10
C LYS A 53 -4.79 -6.22 -0.18
N MET A 54 -5.77 -5.46 -0.59
CA MET A 54 -5.66 -4.01 -0.69
C MET A 54 -6.75 -3.38 0.16
N SER A 55 -6.40 -2.36 0.91
CA SER A 55 -7.39 -1.62 1.70
C SER A 55 -7.22 -0.11 1.51
N LEU A 56 -8.34 0.59 1.47
CA LEU A 56 -8.41 2.04 1.45
C LEU A 56 -9.17 2.51 2.68
N SER A 57 -8.53 3.28 3.54
CA SER A 57 -9.18 3.93 4.66
C SER A 57 -9.51 5.40 4.32
N PHE A 58 -10.70 5.83 4.69
CA PHE A 58 -11.20 7.17 4.44
C PHE A 58 -12.27 7.55 5.46
N TYR A 59 -12.57 8.85 5.56
CA TYR A 59 -13.63 9.32 6.43
C TYR A 59 -14.98 9.29 5.72
N GLY A 60 -15.95 8.60 6.31
CA GLY A 60 -17.32 8.51 5.82
C GLY A 60 -18.34 9.02 6.85
N LYS A 61 -19.47 9.55 6.38
CA LYS A 61 -20.50 10.03 7.26
C LYS A 61 -21.13 8.90 8.08
N ARG A 62 -21.14 9.07 9.40
CA ARG A 62 -21.89 8.19 10.30
C ARG A 62 -23.38 8.32 10.04
N PRO A 63 -24.14 7.21 9.94
CA PRO A 63 -25.60 7.25 9.92
C PRO A 63 -26.14 7.99 11.14
N GLY A 64 -27.19 8.79 10.95
CA GLY A 64 -27.83 9.55 12.03
C GLY A 64 -27.78 11.06 11.81
N PRO A 65 -28.32 11.82 12.77
CA PRO A 65 -28.36 13.28 12.70
C PRO A 65 -26.97 13.91 12.85
N GLY A 66 -26.81 15.08 12.22
CA GLY A 66 -25.56 15.83 12.25
C GLY A 66 -24.49 15.33 11.26
N MET A 67 -23.38 16.08 11.20
CA MET A 67 -22.25 15.80 10.31
C MET A 67 -21.10 15.21 11.15
N ARG A 68 -21.26 13.95 11.56
CA ARG A 68 -20.18 13.19 12.18
C ARG A 68 -19.59 12.21 11.19
N LEU A 69 -18.28 12.13 11.18
CA LEU A 69 -17.49 11.27 10.30
C LEU A 69 -16.69 10.27 11.13
N ASP A 70 -16.70 9.03 10.68
CA ASP A 70 -15.87 7.97 11.22
C ASP A 70 -14.89 7.49 10.16
N LYS A 71 -13.77 6.94 10.59
CA LYS A 71 -12.84 6.29 9.68
C LYS A 71 -13.40 4.93 9.26
N LEU A 72 -13.57 4.77 7.97
CA LEU A 72 -14.05 3.55 7.32
C LEU A 72 -12.89 2.89 6.57
N SER A 73 -13.01 1.60 6.33
CA SER A 73 -12.07 0.86 5.48
C SER A 73 -12.82 0.06 4.44
N LEU A 74 -12.44 0.25 3.19
CA LEU A 74 -12.76 -0.64 2.08
C LEU A 74 -11.64 -1.66 1.96
N GLN A 75 -11.99 -2.94 1.91
CA GLN A 75 -11.04 -4.02 1.72
C GLN A 75 -11.37 -4.77 0.45
N PHE A 76 -10.33 -5.03 -0.33
CA PHE A 76 -10.40 -5.87 -1.50
C PHE A 76 -9.40 -7.03 -1.30
N ALA A 77 -9.90 -8.25 -1.31
CA ALA A 77 -9.09 -9.44 -1.21
C ALA A 77 -9.16 -10.20 -2.53
N MET A 78 -8.01 -10.50 -3.11
CA MET A 78 -7.93 -11.15 -4.43
C MET A 78 -8.66 -12.49 -4.48
N HIS A 79 -8.58 -13.27 -3.40
CA HIS A 79 -9.23 -14.59 -3.33
C HIS A 79 -10.76 -14.52 -3.18
N ASP A 80 -11.32 -13.38 -2.76
CA ASP A 80 -12.78 -13.23 -2.63
C ASP A 80 -13.47 -12.97 -3.99
N THR A 81 -12.69 -12.70 -5.04
CA THR A 81 -13.24 -12.36 -6.36
C THR A 81 -13.73 -13.55 -7.17
N GLY A 82 -13.53 -14.78 -6.70
CA GLY A 82 -13.85 -16.00 -7.46
C GLY A 82 -13.08 -16.15 -8.78
N MET A 83 -12.19 -15.21 -9.07
CA MET A 83 -11.35 -15.21 -10.28
C MET A 83 -10.10 -16.07 -10.12
N MET A 84 -9.85 -16.62 -8.95
CA MET A 84 -8.79 -17.56 -8.71
C MET A 84 -9.28 -18.97 -9.12
N GLY A 85 -9.08 -19.31 -10.39
CA GLY A 85 -8.88 -20.71 -10.78
C GLY A 85 -7.69 -21.30 -10.02
N GLU A 86 -7.31 -22.53 -10.27
CA GLU A 86 -6.09 -23.11 -9.69
C GLU A 86 -4.93 -22.13 -9.84
N VAL A 87 -4.51 -21.55 -8.70
CA VAL A 87 -3.41 -20.60 -8.68
C VAL A 87 -2.14 -21.39 -8.81
N LEU A 88 -1.55 -21.35 -9.99
CA LEU A 88 -0.19 -21.86 -10.19
C LEU A 88 0.74 -21.16 -9.18
N GLU A 89 1.60 -21.93 -8.56
CA GLU A 89 2.66 -21.36 -7.73
C GLU A 89 3.51 -20.37 -8.55
N ALA A 90 4.09 -19.38 -7.89
CA ALA A 90 4.78 -18.29 -8.56
C ALA A 90 5.88 -18.79 -9.54
N TYR A 91 6.61 -19.83 -9.15
CA TYR A 91 7.63 -20.43 -10.02
C TYR A 91 7.05 -21.19 -11.21
N GLU A 92 5.96 -21.92 -11.03
CA GLU A 92 5.27 -22.63 -12.10
C GLU A 92 4.79 -21.64 -13.16
N ARG A 93 4.23 -20.52 -12.71
CA ARG A 93 3.79 -19.46 -13.61
C ARG A 93 4.96 -18.84 -14.39
N LEU A 94 6.06 -18.52 -13.72
CA LEU A 94 7.24 -17.95 -14.36
C LEU A 94 7.84 -18.91 -15.40
N ILE A 95 7.90 -20.21 -15.09
CA ILE A 95 8.37 -21.23 -16.04
C ILE A 95 7.44 -21.31 -17.25
N LEU A 96 6.14 -21.32 -17.02
CA LEU A 96 5.15 -21.36 -18.09
C LEU A 96 5.25 -20.13 -18.99
N ASP A 97 5.38 -18.93 -18.40
CA ASP A 97 5.54 -17.68 -19.14
C ASP A 97 6.84 -17.68 -19.95
N ALA A 98 7.94 -18.18 -19.39
CA ALA A 98 9.20 -18.36 -20.11
C ALA A 98 9.05 -19.32 -21.31
N MET A 99 8.37 -20.45 -21.12
CA MET A 99 8.10 -21.42 -22.20
C MET A 99 7.23 -20.84 -23.32
N ARG A 100 6.32 -19.94 -22.98
CA ARG A 100 5.43 -19.24 -23.93
C ARG A 100 6.06 -18.00 -24.57
N GLY A 101 7.23 -17.59 -24.11
CA GLY A 101 7.89 -16.35 -24.54
C GLY A 101 7.18 -15.09 -24.03
N ASP A 102 6.31 -15.22 -23.03
CA ASP A 102 5.65 -14.09 -22.38
C ASP A 102 6.62 -13.40 -21.43
N ARG A 103 6.94 -12.14 -21.71
CA ARG A 103 7.88 -11.34 -20.95
C ARG A 103 7.24 -10.42 -19.90
N THR A 104 5.94 -10.46 -19.75
CA THR A 104 5.16 -9.51 -18.93
C THR A 104 5.66 -9.46 -17.47
N LEU A 105 6.03 -10.59 -16.89
CA LEU A 105 6.51 -10.68 -15.51
C LEU A 105 8.05 -10.62 -15.38
N PHE A 106 8.78 -10.50 -16.48
CA PHE A 106 10.24 -10.46 -16.45
C PHE A 106 10.75 -9.03 -16.54
N THR A 107 11.73 -8.71 -15.71
CA THR A 107 12.41 -7.42 -15.74
C THR A 107 13.30 -7.31 -16.98
N THR A 108 13.34 -6.13 -17.58
CA THR A 108 14.25 -5.79 -18.67
C THR A 108 15.47 -5.04 -18.11
N ALA A 109 16.60 -5.07 -18.84
CA ALA A 109 17.78 -4.29 -18.45
C ALA A 109 17.47 -2.80 -18.30
N GLU A 110 16.69 -2.23 -19.23
CA GLU A 110 16.24 -0.84 -19.16
C GLU A 110 15.36 -0.57 -17.92
N GLY A 111 14.47 -1.50 -17.60
CA GLY A 111 13.63 -1.42 -16.40
C GLY A 111 14.44 -1.43 -15.11
N ILE A 112 15.50 -2.23 -15.05
CA ILE A 112 16.43 -2.30 -13.91
C ILE A 112 17.19 -0.97 -13.77
N GLU A 113 17.74 -0.45 -14.85
CA GLU A 113 18.43 0.85 -14.83
C GLU A 113 17.50 1.97 -14.40
N ARG A 114 16.26 1.97 -14.86
CA ARG A 114 15.27 2.96 -14.46
C ARG A 114 14.90 2.84 -12.99
N LEU A 115 14.80 1.63 -12.48
CA LEU A 115 14.55 1.38 -11.05
C LEU A 115 15.68 1.97 -10.20
N TRP A 116 16.94 1.75 -10.56
CA TRP A 116 18.08 2.32 -9.87
C TRP A 116 18.07 3.86 -9.92
N GLN A 117 17.80 4.46 -11.09
CA GLN A 117 17.68 5.90 -11.21
C GLN A 117 16.62 6.51 -10.28
N VAL A 118 15.44 5.87 -10.18
CA VAL A 118 14.37 6.32 -9.29
C VAL A 118 14.76 6.16 -7.81
N SER A 119 15.53 5.14 -7.49
CA SER A 119 15.93 4.83 -6.12
C SER A 119 17.19 5.58 -5.67
N THR A 120 17.93 6.22 -6.58
CA THR A 120 19.22 6.87 -6.29
C THR A 120 19.12 7.88 -5.14
N HIS A 121 18.09 8.69 -5.09
CA HIS A 121 17.92 9.68 -4.03
C HIS A 121 17.72 9.06 -2.64
N LEU A 122 17.21 7.82 -2.55
CA LEU A 122 17.12 7.09 -1.28
C LEU A 122 18.49 6.58 -0.83
N LEU A 123 19.38 6.29 -1.78
CA LEU A 123 20.75 5.85 -1.51
C LEU A 123 21.66 7.02 -1.14
N GLU A 124 21.47 8.16 -1.78
CA GLU A 124 22.27 9.38 -1.55
C GLU A 124 21.88 10.10 -0.26
N ALA A 125 20.59 10.04 0.11
CA ALA A 125 20.07 10.65 1.33
C ALA A 125 19.20 9.63 2.11
N PRO A 126 19.80 8.56 2.64
CA PRO A 126 19.04 7.55 3.37
C PRO A 126 18.40 8.14 4.62
N PRO A 127 17.16 7.76 4.94
CA PRO A 127 16.53 8.15 6.20
C PRO A 127 17.34 7.58 7.38
N PRO A 128 17.26 8.19 8.58
CA PRO A 128 17.97 7.71 9.74
C PRO A 128 17.53 6.28 10.10
N VAL A 129 18.49 5.42 10.40
CA VAL A 129 18.25 4.04 10.81
C VAL A 129 17.50 4.05 12.15
N ARG A 130 16.36 3.39 12.22
CA ARG A 130 15.63 3.16 13.46
C ARG A 130 15.94 1.75 13.95
N LEU A 131 16.46 1.65 15.16
CA LEU A 131 16.63 0.37 15.82
C LEU A 131 15.28 -0.09 16.38
N TYR A 132 15.00 -1.38 16.30
CA TYR A 132 13.81 -2.01 16.84
C TYR A 132 14.20 -3.28 17.60
N GLU A 133 13.39 -3.65 18.58
CA GLU A 133 13.59 -4.88 19.35
C GLU A 133 13.28 -6.10 18.47
N PRO A 134 14.07 -7.19 18.55
CA PRO A 134 13.77 -8.41 17.82
C PRO A 134 12.39 -8.96 18.19
N GLY A 135 11.50 -9.08 17.19
CA GLY A 135 10.14 -9.58 17.39
C GLY A 135 9.09 -8.52 17.74
N SER A 136 9.44 -7.23 17.69
CA SER A 136 8.49 -6.11 17.83
C SER A 136 7.87 -5.72 16.50
#